data_a2123ded428e3921dec614ad30eafeb2
#
_entry.id   a2123ded428e3921dec614ad30eafeb2
#
_cell.length_a   1.000
_cell.length_b   1.000
_cell.length_c   1.000
_cell.angle_alpha   90.00
_cell.angle_beta   90.00
_cell.angle_gamma   90.00
#
_symmetry.space_group_name_H-M   'P 1'
#
loop_
_entity.id
_entity.type
_entity.pdbx_description
1 polymer ?
#
loop_
_entity_poly.entity_id
_entity_poly.type
_entity_poly.pdbx_seq_one_letter_code
_entity_poly.pdbx_strand_id
1 'polypeptide(L)'
;MTVTDINPATGAAVAELNETDLAGMPERMQRARAAQRQWAAKSFKERARHIELMRRYIVDRAEDLAATVSDSNGKTRIDALATEVLPCALACNWYAKNAGKVLGPQKRAAGHLLFANKRTEVSHLPLGVVGIISPWNYPLSIPFGEIVMALMAGNAVLLKVAAATPAVGRAIERILDAGELPEGLFQHIVGSGSKVATAFFENGIDKLFFTGSVPAGKTLMAQAAQTLTPVSLELGGNDAMIVLADADLERATNGAAWAGYQNAGQSCGGVERIYVEAAVYDDFVERL
;
A
#
# COMPACT_ATOMS: atom_id res chain seq x y z
N MET A 1 -6.53 16.09 19.35
CA MET A 1 -6.37 16.95 18.17
C MET A 1 -7.14 16.33 17.02
N THR A 2 -7.54 17.14 16.02
CA THR A 2 -8.24 16.66 14.81
C THR A 2 -7.31 16.80 13.61
N VAL A 3 -7.47 15.91 12.64
CA VAL A 3 -6.82 15.97 11.31
C VAL A 3 -7.93 16.24 10.30
N THR A 4 -7.78 17.29 9.52
CA THR A 4 -8.78 17.73 8.53
C THR A 4 -8.30 17.38 7.13
N ASP A 5 -9.14 16.72 6.36
CA ASP A 5 -8.98 16.49 4.93
C ASP A 5 -9.49 17.72 4.16
N ILE A 6 -8.66 18.27 3.29
CA ILE A 6 -9.00 19.47 2.52
C ILE A 6 -8.96 19.12 1.03
N ASN A 7 -10.05 19.37 0.33
CA ASN A 7 -10.10 19.23 -1.12
C ASN A 7 -9.16 20.27 -1.76
N PRO A 8 -8.10 19.85 -2.45
CA PRO A 8 -7.08 20.77 -2.97
C PRO A 8 -7.57 21.67 -4.10
N ALA A 9 -8.67 21.31 -4.78
CA ALA A 9 -9.24 22.11 -5.86
C ALA A 9 -10.18 23.21 -5.36
N THR A 10 -10.88 22.98 -4.23
CA THR A 10 -11.91 23.90 -3.72
C THR A 10 -11.54 24.57 -2.41
N GLY A 11 -10.58 24.03 -1.67
CA GLY A 11 -10.23 24.47 -0.32
C GLY A 11 -11.27 24.06 0.75
N ALA A 12 -12.31 23.32 0.38
CA ALA A 12 -13.33 22.89 1.31
C ALA A 12 -12.88 21.68 2.16
N ALA A 13 -13.34 21.61 3.40
CA ALA A 13 -13.12 20.43 4.23
C ALA A 13 -13.94 19.25 3.69
N VAL A 14 -13.29 18.11 3.47
CA VAL A 14 -13.88 16.84 3.04
C VAL A 14 -14.29 16.01 4.25
N ALA A 15 -13.42 15.92 5.25
CA ALA A 15 -13.67 15.19 6.48
C ALA A 15 -12.78 15.70 7.62
N GLU A 16 -13.21 15.43 8.84
CA GLU A 16 -12.42 15.63 10.06
C GLU A 16 -12.34 14.32 10.86
N LEU A 17 -11.15 13.95 11.28
CA LEU A 17 -10.90 12.76 12.10
C LEU A 17 -10.17 13.15 13.38
N ASN A 18 -10.61 12.60 14.50
CA ASN A 18 -9.86 12.72 15.75
C ASN A 18 -8.56 11.90 15.68
N GLU A 19 -7.46 12.47 16.16
CA GLU A 19 -6.23 11.71 16.34
C GLU A 19 -6.45 10.55 17.32
N THR A 20 -5.82 9.43 17.02
CA THR A 20 -5.80 8.26 17.90
C THR A 20 -4.97 8.59 19.15
N ASP A 21 -5.49 8.26 20.31
CA ASP A 21 -4.69 8.29 21.53
C ASP A 21 -3.62 7.20 21.47
N LEU A 22 -2.36 7.62 21.36
CA LEU A 22 -1.21 6.72 21.27
C LEU A 22 -0.83 6.10 22.62
N ALA A 23 -1.31 6.64 23.75
CA ALA A 23 -1.12 5.99 25.05
C ALA A 23 -1.84 4.62 25.11
N GLY A 24 -2.92 4.43 24.35
CA GLY A 24 -3.60 3.14 24.18
C GLY A 24 -2.96 2.18 23.16
N MET A 25 -1.73 2.46 22.67
CA MET A 25 -1.08 1.59 21.69
C MET A 25 -0.74 0.18 22.24
N PRO A 26 -0.31 0.01 23.50
CA PRO A 26 -0.06 -1.34 24.07
C PRO A 26 -1.30 -2.24 23.99
N GLU A 27 -2.47 -1.73 24.36
CA GLU A 27 -3.74 -2.48 24.31
C GLU A 27 -4.15 -2.78 22.86
N ARG A 28 -3.93 -1.84 21.93
CA ARG A 28 -4.18 -2.05 20.49
C ARG A 28 -3.28 -3.16 19.94
N MET A 29 -2.01 -3.16 20.30
CA MET A 29 -1.05 -4.19 19.91
C MET A 29 -1.43 -5.55 20.49
N GLN A 30 -1.86 -5.60 21.75
CA GLN A 30 -2.31 -6.84 22.38
C GLN A 30 -3.53 -7.43 21.66
N ARG A 31 -4.54 -6.59 21.32
CA ARG A 31 -5.71 -7.01 20.54
C ARG A 31 -5.30 -7.50 19.16
N ALA A 32 -4.43 -6.78 18.45
CA ALA A 32 -3.94 -7.19 17.13
C ALA A 32 -3.26 -8.56 17.19
N ARG A 33 -2.39 -8.81 18.19
CA ARG A 33 -1.73 -10.11 18.36
C ARG A 33 -2.71 -11.24 18.69
N ALA A 34 -3.72 -10.97 19.50
CA ALA A 34 -4.76 -11.96 19.82
C ALA A 34 -5.57 -12.35 18.57
N ALA A 35 -6.02 -11.36 17.80
CA ALA A 35 -6.74 -11.56 16.55
C ALA A 35 -5.87 -12.25 15.49
N GLN A 36 -4.59 -11.86 15.40
CA GLN A 36 -3.62 -12.45 14.47
C GLN A 36 -3.45 -13.95 14.69
N ARG A 37 -3.33 -14.42 15.93
CA ARG A 37 -3.20 -15.86 16.22
C ARG A 37 -4.41 -16.66 15.73
N GLN A 38 -5.62 -16.13 15.91
CA GLN A 38 -6.86 -16.76 15.40
C GLN A 38 -6.90 -16.74 13.87
N TRP A 39 -6.47 -15.62 13.27
CA TRP A 39 -6.42 -15.44 11.83
C TRP A 39 -5.39 -16.34 11.16
N ALA A 40 -4.20 -16.47 11.74
CA ALA A 40 -3.13 -17.32 11.24
C ALA A 40 -3.51 -18.81 11.21
N ALA A 41 -4.37 -19.24 12.13
CA ALA A 41 -4.87 -20.60 12.15
C ALA A 41 -5.86 -20.94 11.01
N LYS A 42 -6.43 -19.91 10.34
CA LYS A 42 -7.31 -20.12 9.18
C LYS A 42 -6.51 -20.57 7.97
N SER A 43 -7.09 -21.45 7.16
CA SER A 43 -6.53 -21.83 5.85
C SER A 43 -6.52 -20.64 4.87
N PHE A 44 -5.70 -20.72 3.83
CA PHE A 44 -5.73 -19.73 2.74
C PHE A 44 -7.11 -19.57 2.11
N LYS A 45 -7.86 -20.67 1.99
CA LYS A 45 -9.23 -20.65 1.44
C LYS A 45 -10.21 -19.89 2.34
N GLU A 46 -10.11 -20.04 3.64
CA GLU A 46 -10.93 -19.30 4.60
C GLU A 46 -10.61 -17.82 4.57
N ARG A 47 -9.32 -17.46 4.62
CA ARG A 47 -8.89 -16.05 4.48
C ARG A 47 -9.36 -15.43 3.17
N ALA A 48 -9.24 -16.16 2.05
CA ALA A 48 -9.68 -15.69 0.74
C ALA A 48 -11.18 -15.36 0.67
N ARG A 49 -12.05 -16.02 1.46
CA ARG A 49 -13.49 -15.67 1.52
C ARG A 49 -13.73 -14.27 2.05
N HIS A 50 -12.98 -13.86 3.07
CA HIS A 50 -13.05 -12.51 3.63
C HIS A 50 -12.54 -11.47 2.62
N ILE A 51 -11.45 -11.77 1.91
CA ILE A 51 -10.92 -10.89 0.86
C ILE A 51 -11.91 -10.75 -0.31
N GLU A 52 -12.64 -11.80 -0.65
CA GLU A 52 -13.67 -11.74 -1.70
C GLU A 52 -14.87 -10.85 -1.30
N LEU A 53 -15.25 -10.80 -0.02
CA LEU A 53 -16.26 -9.86 0.48
C LEU A 53 -15.78 -8.40 0.30
N MET A 54 -14.52 -8.11 0.66
CA MET A 54 -13.91 -6.79 0.41
C MET A 54 -13.93 -6.44 -1.07
N ARG A 55 -13.56 -7.39 -1.95
CA ARG A 55 -13.57 -7.17 -3.40
C ARG A 55 -14.96 -6.81 -3.91
N ARG A 56 -16.01 -7.50 -3.45
CA ARG A 56 -17.40 -7.18 -3.82
C ARG A 56 -17.77 -5.77 -3.39
N TYR A 57 -17.48 -5.41 -2.15
CA TYR A 57 -17.72 -4.05 -1.64
C TYR A 57 -17.02 -2.99 -2.49
N ILE A 58 -15.75 -3.21 -2.88
CA ILE A 58 -14.99 -2.30 -3.74
C ILE A 58 -15.67 -2.12 -5.10
N VAL A 59 -16.13 -3.21 -5.72
CA VAL A 59 -16.81 -3.17 -7.02
C VAL A 59 -18.16 -2.45 -6.90
N ASP A 60 -18.94 -2.78 -5.88
CA ASP A 60 -20.28 -2.22 -5.67
C ASP A 60 -20.23 -0.72 -5.29
N ARG A 61 -19.11 -0.25 -4.72
CA ARG A 61 -18.90 1.13 -4.28
C ARG A 61 -17.80 1.86 -5.05
N ALA A 62 -17.48 1.40 -6.26
CA ALA A 62 -16.37 1.92 -7.04
C ALA A 62 -16.44 3.45 -7.24
N GLU A 63 -17.60 3.97 -7.59
CA GLU A 63 -17.82 5.42 -7.80
C GLU A 63 -17.67 6.22 -6.49
N ASP A 64 -18.21 5.72 -5.38
CA ASP A 64 -18.10 6.39 -4.07
C ASP A 64 -16.64 6.43 -3.58
N LEU A 65 -15.90 5.33 -3.79
CA LEU A 65 -14.48 5.25 -3.46
C LEU A 65 -13.64 6.19 -4.33
N ALA A 66 -13.90 6.21 -5.64
CA ALA A 66 -13.23 7.11 -6.56
C ALA A 66 -13.51 8.58 -6.24
N ALA A 67 -14.77 8.91 -5.86
CA ALA A 67 -15.14 10.23 -5.40
C ALA A 67 -14.35 10.65 -4.16
N THR A 68 -14.30 9.77 -3.14
CA THR A 68 -13.57 10.05 -1.90
C THR A 68 -12.08 10.30 -2.18
N VAL A 69 -11.46 9.49 -3.03
CA VAL A 69 -10.05 9.67 -3.41
C VAL A 69 -9.84 10.97 -4.17
N SER A 70 -10.69 11.26 -5.18
CA SER A 70 -10.61 12.48 -5.98
C SER A 70 -10.75 13.74 -5.12
N ASP A 71 -11.70 13.74 -4.20
CA ASP A 71 -11.95 14.88 -3.32
C ASP A 71 -10.81 15.13 -2.32
N SER A 72 -10.14 14.07 -1.84
CA SER A 72 -9.01 14.20 -0.89
C SER A 72 -7.68 14.53 -1.56
N ASN A 73 -7.47 14.11 -2.83
CA ASN A 73 -6.14 14.11 -3.47
C ASN A 73 -6.07 15.07 -4.68
N GLY A 74 -7.20 15.43 -5.29
CA GLY A 74 -7.28 16.31 -6.47
C GLY A 74 -7.06 15.60 -7.82
N LYS A 75 -6.84 14.29 -7.86
CA LYS A 75 -6.80 13.54 -9.12
C LYS A 75 -8.20 13.45 -9.75
N THR A 76 -8.25 13.22 -11.06
CA THR A 76 -9.53 13.04 -11.75
C THR A 76 -10.24 11.78 -11.26
N ARG A 77 -11.58 11.71 -11.42
CA ARG A 77 -12.34 10.50 -11.09
C ARG A 77 -11.93 9.29 -11.93
N ILE A 78 -11.54 9.51 -13.17
CA ILE A 78 -11.01 8.45 -14.05
C ILE A 78 -9.69 7.93 -13.51
N ASP A 79 -8.77 8.81 -13.12
CA ASP A 79 -7.50 8.40 -12.48
C ASP A 79 -7.78 7.63 -11.19
N ALA A 80 -8.70 8.11 -10.35
CA ALA A 80 -9.06 7.42 -9.10
C ALA A 80 -9.64 6.01 -9.37
N LEU A 81 -10.51 5.85 -10.36
CA LEU A 81 -11.04 4.54 -10.76
C LEU A 81 -9.94 3.62 -11.29
N ALA A 82 -9.11 4.12 -12.21
CA ALA A 82 -8.14 3.31 -12.93
C ALA A 82 -6.90 2.95 -12.08
N THR A 83 -6.42 3.90 -11.23
CA THR A 83 -5.15 3.74 -10.51
C THR A 83 -5.31 3.39 -9.03
N GLU A 84 -6.54 3.50 -8.49
CA GLU A 84 -6.79 3.23 -7.08
C GLU A 84 -7.83 2.13 -6.87
N VAL A 85 -9.04 2.31 -7.39
CA VAL A 85 -10.15 1.37 -7.12
C VAL A 85 -9.94 0.05 -7.87
N LEU A 86 -9.66 0.09 -9.16
CA LEU A 86 -9.41 -1.11 -9.98
C LEU A 86 -8.22 -1.94 -9.44
N PRO A 87 -7.05 -1.37 -9.14
CA PRO A 87 -5.94 -2.12 -8.54
C PRO A 87 -6.30 -2.80 -7.22
N CYS A 88 -7.12 -2.18 -6.37
CA CYS A 88 -7.60 -2.81 -5.13
C CYS A 88 -8.43 -4.07 -5.41
N ALA A 89 -9.37 -4.01 -6.35
CA ALA A 89 -10.18 -5.16 -6.75
C ALA A 89 -9.33 -6.27 -7.38
N LEU A 90 -8.35 -5.90 -8.21
CA LEU A 90 -7.40 -6.83 -8.82
C LEU A 90 -6.49 -7.50 -7.78
N ALA A 91 -5.99 -6.74 -6.79
CA ALA A 91 -5.18 -7.26 -5.70
C ALA A 91 -5.96 -8.31 -4.89
N CYS A 92 -7.20 -8.01 -4.50
CA CYS A 92 -8.06 -9.00 -3.84
C CYS A 92 -8.17 -10.30 -4.64
N ASN A 93 -8.49 -10.21 -5.93
CA ASN A 93 -8.63 -11.37 -6.80
C ASN A 93 -7.34 -12.17 -6.94
N TRP A 94 -6.22 -11.48 -7.12
CA TRP A 94 -4.93 -12.13 -7.32
C TRP A 94 -4.44 -12.84 -6.05
N TYR A 95 -4.43 -12.14 -4.90
CA TYR A 95 -3.96 -12.71 -3.64
C TYR A 95 -4.87 -13.84 -3.16
N ALA A 96 -6.20 -13.71 -3.28
CA ALA A 96 -7.14 -14.77 -2.92
C ALA A 96 -6.88 -16.08 -3.72
N LYS A 97 -6.50 -15.97 -4.99
CA LYS A 97 -6.24 -17.14 -5.87
C LYS A 97 -4.83 -17.72 -5.72
N ASN A 98 -3.84 -16.88 -5.41
CA ASN A 98 -2.44 -17.28 -5.55
C ASN A 98 -1.69 -17.42 -4.21
N ALA A 99 -2.16 -16.83 -3.10
CA ALA A 99 -1.43 -16.85 -1.83
C ALA A 99 -1.11 -18.28 -1.36
N GLY A 100 -2.06 -19.21 -1.48
CA GLY A 100 -1.82 -20.62 -1.12
C GLY A 100 -0.75 -21.31 -1.96
N LYS A 101 -0.62 -20.94 -3.23
CA LYS A 101 0.43 -21.46 -4.12
C LYS A 101 1.81 -20.83 -3.81
N VAL A 102 1.83 -19.52 -3.52
CA VAL A 102 3.09 -18.78 -3.28
C VAL A 102 3.65 -19.08 -1.89
N LEU A 103 2.80 -19.10 -0.85
CA LEU A 103 3.19 -19.21 0.55
C LEU A 103 3.04 -20.64 1.11
N GLY A 104 2.45 -21.56 0.35
CA GLY A 104 2.31 -22.95 0.77
C GLY A 104 3.66 -23.65 0.91
N PRO A 105 3.72 -24.75 1.66
CA PRO A 105 4.95 -25.50 1.86
C PRO A 105 5.57 -25.99 0.54
N GLN A 106 6.86 -25.78 0.39
CA GLN A 106 7.61 -26.14 -0.82
C GLN A 106 8.64 -27.24 -0.50
N LYS A 107 8.48 -28.41 -1.08
CA LYS A 107 9.50 -29.45 -0.99
C LYS A 107 10.72 -29.07 -1.80
N ARG A 108 11.90 -29.27 -1.24
CA ARG A 108 13.19 -29.05 -1.89
C ARG A 108 14.00 -30.35 -1.94
N ALA A 109 14.75 -30.55 -2.98
CA ALA A 109 15.67 -31.69 -3.07
C ALA A 109 16.81 -31.52 -2.06
N ALA A 110 17.24 -32.61 -1.45
CA ALA A 110 18.32 -32.58 -0.47
C ALA A 110 19.71 -32.32 -1.09
N GLY A 111 19.83 -32.24 -2.40
CA GLY A 111 21.02 -31.80 -3.13
C GLY A 111 22.18 -32.84 -3.23
N HIS A 112 22.22 -33.83 -2.35
CA HIS A 112 23.28 -34.83 -2.35
C HIS A 112 22.78 -36.22 -2.00
N LEU A 113 23.39 -37.29 -2.59
CA LEU A 113 22.96 -38.67 -2.39
C LEU A 113 23.05 -39.14 -0.93
N LEU A 114 23.97 -38.62 -0.15
CA LEU A 114 24.10 -38.88 1.30
C LEU A 114 22.87 -38.45 2.11
N PHE A 115 22.05 -37.56 1.58
CA PHE A 115 20.82 -37.08 2.20
C PHE A 115 19.56 -37.64 1.54
N ALA A 116 19.66 -38.69 0.73
CA ALA A 116 18.52 -39.29 0.00
C ALA A 116 17.39 -39.76 0.97
N ASN A 117 17.73 -40.06 2.23
CA ASN A 117 16.76 -40.40 3.29
C ASN A 117 16.21 -39.17 4.04
N LYS A 118 16.60 -37.96 3.68
CA LYS A 118 16.12 -36.71 4.29
C LYS A 118 15.07 -36.04 3.43
N ARG A 119 14.22 -35.26 4.07
CA ARG A 119 13.23 -34.40 3.41
C ARG A 119 13.50 -32.95 3.85
N THR A 120 13.52 -32.05 2.86
CA THR A 120 13.66 -30.61 3.10
C THR A 120 12.36 -29.94 2.65
N GLU A 121 11.83 -29.08 3.50
CA GLU A 121 10.64 -28.29 3.23
C GLU A 121 10.88 -26.86 3.65
N VAL A 122 10.46 -25.90 2.81
CA VAL A 122 10.43 -24.48 3.11
C VAL A 122 8.99 -24.11 3.40
N SER A 123 8.70 -23.67 4.62
CA SER A 123 7.39 -23.21 5.06
C SER A 123 7.43 -21.72 5.39
N HIS A 124 6.43 -20.97 4.92
CA HIS A 124 6.28 -19.57 5.24
C HIS A 124 5.37 -19.40 6.46
N LEU A 125 5.83 -18.66 7.46
CA LEU A 125 5.06 -18.35 8.66
C LEU A 125 4.63 -16.88 8.64
N PRO A 126 3.45 -16.54 9.18
CA PRO A 126 3.06 -15.15 9.41
C PRO A 126 4.10 -14.43 10.28
N LEU A 127 4.36 -13.17 9.99
CA LEU A 127 5.27 -12.34 10.77
C LEU A 127 4.66 -11.97 12.14
N GLY A 128 3.37 -11.68 12.16
CA GLY A 128 2.64 -11.23 13.35
C GLY A 128 1.81 -9.99 13.08
N VAL A 129 2.20 -8.84 13.64
CA VAL A 129 1.54 -7.56 13.44
C VAL A 129 2.38 -6.69 12.51
N VAL A 130 1.79 -6.29 11.40
CA VAL A 130 2.41 -5.45 10.36
C VAL A 130 1.94 -4.02 10.51
N GLY A 131 2.87 -3.07 10.62
CA GLY A 131 2.59 -1.65 10.50
C GLY A 131 2.66 -1.21 9.03
N ILE A 132 1.73 -0.37 8.61
CA ILE A 132 1.71 0.25 7.28
C ILE A 132 1.60 1.75 7.47
N ILE A 133 2.54 2.52 6.90
CA ILE A 133 2.50 3.97 6.85
C ILE A 133 2.51 4.38 5.39
N SER A 134 1.39 4.89 4.91
CA SER A 134 1.13 5.11 3.48
C SER A 134 1.20 6.58 3.07
N PRO A 135 1.46 6.84 1.77
CA PRO A 135 1.57 8.17 1.20
C PRO A 135 0.19 8.77 0.89
N TRP A 136 0.20 10.00 0.41
CA TRP A 136 -0.99 10.76 0.03
C TRP A 136 -1.31 10.70 -1.48
N ASN A 137 -0.35 10.31 -2.32
CA ASN A 137 -0.49 10.37 -3.78
C ASN A 137 -1.31 9.20 -4.37
N TYR A 138 -1.16 8.00 -3.83
CA TYR A 138 -2.03 6.85 -4.07
C TYR A 138 -2.56 6.35 -2.72
N PRO A 139 -3.47 7.11 -2.10
CA PRO A 139 -3.84 6.91 -0.70
C PRO A 139 -4.69 5.68 -0.44
N LEU A 140 -5.30 5.10 -1.48
CA LEU A 140 -6.12 3.88 -1.37
C LEU A 140 -5.34 2.65 -1.86
N SER A 141 -4.83 2.65 -3.08
CA SER A 141 -4.29 1.44 -3.72
C SER A 141 -3.00 0.94 -3.06
N ILE A 142 -2.07 1.83 -2.71
CA ILE A 142 -0.82 1.43 -2.05
C ILE A 142 -1.09 0.73 -0.72
N PRO A 143 -1.72 1.38 0.27
CA PRO A 143 -1.94 0.71 1.57
C PRO A 143 -2.85 -0.50 1.44
N PHE A 144 -3.87 -0.46 0.58
CA PHE A 144 -4.79 -1.57 0.44
C PHE A 144 -4.12 -2.83 -0.14
N GLY A 145 -3.22 -2.67 -1.11
CA GLY A 145 -2.41 -3.77 -1.64
C GLY A 145 -1.57 -4.45 -0.56
N GLU A 146 -0.91 -3.65 0.29
CA GLU A 146 -0.11 -4.13 1.43
C GLU A 146 -0.99 -4.80 2.50
N ILE A 147 -2.18 -4.25 2.78
CA ILE A 147 -3.16 -4.83 3.71
C ILE A 147 -3.59 -6.23 3.24
N VAL A 148 -4.04 -6.36 2.00
CA VAL A 148 -4.51 -7.65 1.45
C VAL A 148 -3.40 -8.69 1.45
N MET A 149 -2.18 -8.29 1.08
CA MET A 149 -0.98 -9.14 1.12
C MET A 149 -0.71 -9.62 2.56
N ALA A 150 -0.70 -8.70 3.53
CA ALA A 150 -0.45 -9.02 4.93
C ALA A 150 -1.53 -9.95 5.52
N LEU A 151 -2.81 -9.67 5.25
CA LEU A 151 -3.94 -10.49 5.69
C LEU A 151 -3.89 -11.89 5.08
N MET A 152 -3.63 -12.01 3.77
CA MET A 152 -3.52 -13.32 3.13
C MET A 152 -2.32 -14.12 3.63
N ALA A 153 -1.23 -13.46 4.04
CA ALA A 153 -0.11 -14.10 4.71
C ALA A 153 -0.38 -14.48 6.18
N GLY A 154 -1.53 -14.10 6.75
CA GLY A 154 -1.93 -14.48 8.12
C GLY A 154 -1.52 -13.48 9.20
N ASN A 155 -1.22 -12.23 8.82
CA ASN A 155 -0.82 -11.17 9.74
C ASN A 155 -2.01 -10.29 10.15
N ALA A 156 -1.86 -9.57 11.27
CA ALA A 156 -2.68 -8.41 11.62
C ALA A 156 -2.04 -7.13 11.05
N VAL A 157 -2.84 -6.06 10.93
CA VAL A 157 -2.40 -4.80 10.32
C VAL A 157 -2.78 -3.61 11.19
N LEU A 158 -1.80 -2.74 11.43
CA LEU A 158 -1.99 -1.38 11.93
C LEU A 158 -1.68 -0.41 10.80
N LEU A 159 -2.70 0.32 10.33
CA LEU A 159 -2.59 1.26 9.22
C LEU A 159 -2.52 2.70 9.71
N LYS A 160 -1.60 3.49 9.17
CA LYS A 160 -1.59 4.96 9.24
C LYS A 160 -1.59 5.53 7.83
N VAL A 161 -2.68 6.13 7.40
CA VAL A 161 -2.75 6.88 6.14
C VAL A 161 -2.12 8.27 6.28
N ALA A 162 -1.78 8.91 5.15
CA ALA A 162 -1.26 10.28 5.17
C ALA A 162 -2.25 11.25 5.85
N ALA A 163 -1.71 12.23 6.58
CA ALA A 163 -2.54 13.25 7.23
C ALA A 163 -3.30 14.15 6.23
N ALA A 164 -2.84 14.20 4.98
CA ALA A 164 -3.50 14.94 3.91
C ALA A 164 -4.75 14.24 3.34
N THR A 165 -4.94 12.92 3.60
CA THR A 165 -6.01 12.13 2.99
C THR A 165 -6.72 11.23 4.02
N PRO A 166 -7.14 11.75 5.19
CA PRO A 166 -7.71 10.92 6.25
C PRO A 166 -9.09 10.34 5.89
N ALA A 167 -9.86 10.97 4.99
CA ALA A 167 -11.12 10.42 4.49
C ALA A 167 -10.93 9.08 3.77
N VAL A 168 -9.81 8.92 3.07
CA VAL A 168 -9.47 7.63 2.41
C VAL A 168 -9.21 6.54 3.45
N GLY A 169 -8.59 6.88 4.60
CA GLY A 169 -8.46 5.93 5.71
C GLY A 169 -9.81 5.39 6.19
N ARG A 170 -10.82 6.26 6.29
CA ARG A 170 -12.21 5.85 6.58
C ARG A 170 -12.83 5.00 5.47
N ALA A 171 -12.49 5.27 4.22
CA ALA A 171 -12.93 4.42 3.11
C ALA A 171 -12.32 3.02 3.20
N ILE A 172 -11.04 2.91 3.56
CA ILE A 172 -10.37 1.64 3.82
C ILE A 172 -11.04 0.89 4.98
N GLU A 173 -11.33 1.56 6.11
CA GLU A 173 -12.06 0.94 7.23
C GLU A 173 -13.37 0.28 6.75
N ARG A 174 -14.20 0.99 5.98
CA ARG A 174 -15.45 0.44 5.44
C ARG A 174 -15.26 -0.78 4.54
N ILE A 175 -14.17 -0.82 3.75
CA ILE A 175 -13.83 -2.01 2.95
C ILE A 175 -13.48 -3.18 3.86
N LEU A 176 -12.69 -2.94 4.92
CA LEU A 176 -12.26 -3.98 5.85
C LEU A 176 -13.44 -4.50 6.70
N ASP A 177 -14.35 -3.61 7.11
CA ASP A 177 -15.58 -3.98 7.82
C ASP A 177 -16.45 -4.93 6.96
N ALA A 178 -16.58 -4.63 5.65
CA ALA A 178 -17.29 -5.50 4.71
C ALA A 178 -16.63 -6.90 4.58
N GLY A 179 -15.36 -7.01 4.92
CA GLY A 179 -14.63 -8.29 4.94
C GLY A 179 -14.94 -9.17 6.15
N GLU A 180 -15.72 -8.72 7.13
CA GLU A 180 -16.08 -9.49 8.33
C GLU A 180 -14.86 -10.07 9.07
N LEU A 181 -13.83 -9.25 9.26
CA LEU A 181 -12.59 -9.66 9.91
C LEU A 181 -12.77 -9.81 11.44
N PRO A 182 -11.98 -10.65 12.11
CA PRO A 182 -11.92 -10.68 13.57
C PRO A 182 -11.61 -9.29 14.13
N GLU A 183 -12.28 -8.93 15.24
CA GLU A 183 -12.05 -7.65 15.93
C GLU A 183 -10.56 -7.48 16.29
N GLY A 184 -10.01 -6.32 15.99
CA GLY A 184 -8.61 -5.98 16.26
C GLY A 184 -7.61 -6.47 15.22
N LEU A 185 -8.01 -7.29 14.25
CA LEU A 185 -7.10 -7.78 13.19
C LEU A 185 -6.61 -6.65 12.28
N PHE A 186 -7.46 -5.69 12.00
CA PHE A 186 -7.15 -4.44 11.33
C PHE A 186 -7.47 -3.26 12.25
N GLN A 187 -6.58 -2.26 12.32
CA GLN A 187 -6.82 -1.05 13.06
C GLN A 187 -6.23 0.15 12.29
N HIS A 188 -7.03 1.19 12.12
CA HIS A 188 -6.60 2.46 11.55
C HIS A 188 -6.14 3.41 12.67
N ILE A 189 -4.95 3.97 12.50
CA ILE A 189 -4.30 4.89 13.45
C ILE A 189 -4.19 6.26 12.80
N VAL A 190 -4.86 7.23 13.36
CA VAL A 190 -4.86 8.62 12.87
C VAL A 190 -3.86 9.43 13.68
N GLY A 191 -2.96 10.16 13.01
CA GLY A 191 -2.00 11.02 13.72
C GLY A 191 -0.75 11.34 12.90
N SER A 192 0.21 11.99 13.55
CA SER A 192 1.51 12.33 12.96
C SER A 192 2.30 11.07 12.60
N GLY A 193 2.84 11.02 11.37
CA GLY A 193 3.62 9.87 10.88
C GLY A 193 4.79 9.49 11.78
N SER A 194 5.56 10.46 12.27
CA SER A 194 6.70 10.21 13.15
C SER A 194 6.28 9.64 14.51
N LYS A 195 5.24 10.23 15.13
CA LYS A 195 4.73 9.75 16.44
C LYS A 195 4.15 8.34 16.33
N VAL A 196 3.38 8.06 15.27
CA VAL A 196 2.79 6.74 15.05
C VAL A 196 3.89 5.70 14.77
N ALA A 197 4.89 6.03 13.98
CA ALA A 197 6.01 5.14 13.71
C ALA A 197 6.79 4.78 14.99
N THR A 198 7.10 5.78 15.82
CA THR A 198 7.74 5.56 17.12
C THR A 198 6.88 4.64 18.00
N ALA A 199 5.56 4.90 18.09
CA ALA A 199 4.64 4.04 18.85
C ALA A 199 4.58 2.61 18.29
N PHE A 200 4.67 2.41 16.98
CA PHE A 200 4.72 1.08 16.36
C PHE A 200 5.99 0.31 16.81
N PHE A 201 7.16 0.93 16.71
CA PHE A 201 8.42 0.27 17.11
C PHE A 201 8.50 0.01 18.60
N GLU A 202 8.12 0.98 19.45
CA GLU A 202 8.12 0.83 20.91
C GLU A 202 7.17 -0.26 21.40
N ASN A 203 6.09 -0.52 20.67
CA ASN A 203 5.13 -1.58 20.99
C ASN A 203 5.38 -2.88 20.20
N GLY A 204 6.49 -2.96 19.48
CA GLY A 204 7.02 -4.19 18.90
C GLY A 204 6.23 -4.70 17.70
N ILE A 205 6.00 -3.88 16.67
CA ILE A 205 5.55 -4.40 15.36
C ILE A 205 6.58 -5.37 14.80
N ASP A 206 6.12 -6.36 14.02
CA ASP A 206 6.97 -7.40 13.46
C ASP A 206 7.50 -7.05 12.05
N LYS A 207 6.92 -6.05 11.40
CA LYS A 207 7.30 -5.54 10.07
C LYS A 207 6.71 -4.15 9.87
N LEU A 208 7.46 -3.25 9.22
CA LEU A 208 6.95 -1.99 8.73
C LEU A 208 6.99 -1.94 7.19
N PHE A 209 5.86 -1.59 6.56
CA PHE A 209 5.80 -1.07 5.20
C PHE A 209 5.68 0.45 5.27
N PHE A 210 6.51 1.13 4.52
CA PHE A 210 6.52 2.58 4.44
C PHE A 210 6.66 3.03 2.99
N THR A 211 5.75 3.87 2.55
CA THR A 211 5.85 4.60 1.29
C THR A 211 5.84 6.10 1.57
N GLY A 212 6.89 6.80 1.11
CA GLY A 212 7.02 8.24 1.36
C GLY A 212 8.39 8.81 0.99
N SER A 213 8.82 9.86 1.68
CA SER A 213 10.07 10.56 1.35
C SER A 213 11.33 9.82 1.81
N VAL A 214 12.43 9.99 1.07
CA VAL A 214 13.76 9.44 1.41
C VAL A 214 14.22 9.85 2.82
N PRO A 215 14.10 11.12 3.26
CA PRO A 215 14.49 11.49 4.63
C PRO A 215 13.69 10.74 5.71
N ALA A 216 12.37 10.60 5.53
CA ALA A 216 11.54 9.85 6.46
C ALA A 216 11.91 8.37 6.47
N GLY A 217 12.15 7.75 5.30
CA GLY A 217 12.59 6.35 5.19
C GLY A 217 13.90 6.10 5.93
N LYS A 218 14.89 6.99 5.81
CA LYS A 218 16.16 6.91 6.56
C LYS A 218 15.94 6.96 8.07
N THR A 219 15.07 7.86 8.54
CA THR A 219 14.72 7.97 9.96
C THR A 219 14.06 6.69 10.49
N LEU A 220 13.10 6.16 9.74
CA LEU A 220 12.39 4.92 10.10
C LEU A 220 13.33 3.71 10.12
N MET A 221 14.24 3.62 9.16
CA MET A 221 15.25 2.56 9.13
C MET A 221 16.18 2.60 10.35
N ALA A 222 16.59 3.81 10.77
CA ALA A 222 17.41 3.99 11.99
C ALA A 222 16.65 3.59 13.26
N GLN A 223 15.35 3.90 13.36
CA GLN A 223 14.51 3.45 14.48
C GLN A 223 14.32 1.93 14.47
N ALA A 224 14.00 1.35 13.31
CA ALA A 224 13.80 -0.09 13.14
C ALA A 224 15.04 -0.91 13.51
N ALA A 225 16.23 -0.37 13.29
CA ALA A 225 17.49 -1.02 13.64
C ALA A 225 17.62 -1.27 15.15
N GLN A 226 17.00 -0.45 16.01
CA GLN A 226 17.05 -0.62 17.46
C GLN A 226 16.33 -1.88 17.96
N THR A 227 15.33 -2.32 17.20
CA THR A 227 14.50 -3.50 17.50
C THR A 227 14.69 -4.62 16.48
N LEU A 228 15.59 -4.45 15.50
CA LEU A 228 15.81 -5.36 14.38
C LEU A 228 14.50 -5.64 13.59
N THR A 229 13.57 -4.69 13.59
CA THR A 229 12.30 -4.82 12.85
C THR A 229 12.56 -4.68 11.35
N PRO A 230 12.18 -5.66 10.52
CA PRO A 230 12.32 -5.56 9.08
C PRO A 230 11.46 -4.42 8.52
N VAL A 231 12.03 -3.63 7.60
CA VAL A 231 11.30 -2.56 6.90
C VAL A 231 11.26 -2.83 5.39
N SER A 232 10.17 -2.45 4.74
CA SER A 232 10.09 -2.27 3.28
C SER A 232 9.88 -0.80 3.02
N LEU A 233 10.76 -0.20 2.23
CA LEU A 233 10.75 1.22 1.95
C LEU A 233 10.50 1.43 0.46
N GLU A 234 9.38 2.08 0.13
CA GLU A 234 9.05 2.59 -1.19
C GLU A 234 9.20 4.11 -1.13
N LEU A 235 10.16 4.63 -1.89
CA LEU A 235 10.59 6.02 -1.75
C LEU A 235 10.44 6.76 -3.08
N GLY A 236 10.55 8.09 -3.04
CA GLY A 236 10.52 8.90 -4.24
C GLY A 236 11.81 8.78 -5.04
N GLY A 237 11.72 9.12 -6.32
CA GLY A 237 12.81 9.16 -7.29
C GLY A 237 12.78 10.44 -8.12
N ASN A 238 13.47 10.42 -9.23
CA ASN A 238 13.43 11.42 -10.29
C ASN A 238 13.63 10.64 -11.60
N ASP A 239 12.55 10.05 -12.11
CA ASP A 239 12.60 9.09 -13.19
C ASP A 239 12.85 9.76 -14.53
N ALA A 240 13.65 9.11 -15.38
CA ALA A 240 14.06 9.63 -16.66
C ALA A 240 13.43 8.85 -17.81
N MET A 241 12.98 9.57 -18.83
CA MET A 241 12.66 9.04 -20.15
C MET A 241 13.77 9.37 -21.14
N ILE A 242 14.11 8.42 -22.00
CA ILE A 242 15.12 8.58 -23.07
C ILE A 242 14.42 8.34 -24.40
N VAL A 243 14.53 9.32 -25.31
CA VAL A 243 13.98 9.26 -26.67
C VAL A 243 15.12 9.23 -27.68
N LEU A 244 15.26 8.11 -28.37
CA LEU A 244 16.29 7.88 -29.37
C LEU A 244 15.83 8.38 -30.76
N ALA A 245 16.77 8.56 -31.69
CA ALA A 245 16.49 9.10 -33.03
C ALA A 245 15.56 8.20 -33.88
N ASP A 246 15.52 6.90 -33.59
CA ASP A 246 14.65 5.93 -34.26
C ASP A 246 13.32 5.65 -33.53
N ALA A 247 12.99 6.46 -32.51
CA ALA A 247 11.76 6.31 -31.76
C ALA A 247 10.53 6.71 -32.61
N ASP A 248 9.40 6.05 -32.37
CA ASP A 248 8.09 6.51 -32.80
C ASP A 248 7.73 7.76 -31.99
N LEU A 249 7.85 8.95 -32.59
CA LEU A 249 7.68 10.23 -31.89
C LEU A 249 6.24 10.45 -31.42
N GLU A 250 5.23 9.97 -32.16
CA GLU A 250 3.81 10.09 -31.72
C GLU A 250 3.59 9.29 -30.42
N ARG A 251 4.08 8.05 -30.40
CA ARG A 251 4.02 7.22 -29.20
C ARG A 251 4.86 7.79 -28.05
N ALA A 252 6.04 8.33 -28.35
CA ALA A 252 6.96 8.89 -27.36
C ALA A 252 6.36 10.14 -26.70
N THR A 253 5.78 11.08 -27.47
CA THR A 253 5.15 12.31 -26.92
C THR A 253 3.88 11.99 -26.13
N ASN A 254 3.00 11.10 -26.63
CA ASN A 254 1.85 10.65 -25.88
C ASN A 254 2.25 9.95 -24.58
N GLY A 255 3.32 9.13 -24.61
CA GLY A 255 3.90 8.48 -23.44
C GLY A 255 4.47 9.48 -22.44
N ALA A 256 5.16 10.50 -22.91
CA ALA A 256 5.73 11.56 -22.07
C ALA A 256 4.63 12.37 -21.37
N ALA A 257 3.61 12.81 -22.13
CA ALA A 257 2.47 13.52 -21.57
C ALA A 257 1.73 12.68 -20.52
N TRP A 258 1.44 11.42 -20.81
CA TRP A 258 0.80 10.53 -19.85
C TRP A 258 1.67 10.30 -18.61
N ALA A 259 2.95 9.97 -18.77
CA ALA A 259 3.84 9.64 -17.66
C ALA A 259 4.16 10.84 -16.77
N GLY A 260 4.16 12.05 -17.32
CA GLY A 260 4.40 13.29 -16.57
C GLY A 260 3.15 13.84 -15.86
N TYR A 261 1.97 13.67 -16.44
CA TYR A 261 0.74 14.34 -15.96
C TYR A 261 -0.32 13.43 -15.37
N GLN A 262 -0.23 12.10 -15.53
CA GLN A 262 -1.16 11.19 -14.87
C GLN A 262 -1.20 11.44 -13.36
N ASN A 263 -2.34 11.17 -12.72
CA ASN A 263 -2.52 11.37 -11.29
C ASN A 263 -2.22 12.82 -10.85
N ALA A 264 -2.49 13.80 -11.72
CA ALA A 264 -2.13 15.22 -11.52
C ALA A 264 -0.62 15.45 -11.29
N GLY A 265 0.24 14.64 -11.91
CA GLY A 265 1.70 14.67 -11.75
C GLY A 265 2.21 14.12 -10.41
N GLN A 266 1.35 13.48 -9.62
CA GLN A 266 1.67 13.02 -8.25
C GLN A 266 2.12 11.56 -8.22
N SER A 267 2.96 11.12 -9.15
CA SER A 267 3.44 9.74 -9.23
C SER A 267 4.88 9.60 -8.78
N CYS A 268 5.18 8.64 -7.91
CA CYS A 268 6.55 8.33 -7.51
C CYS A 268 7.40 7.75 -8.64
N GLY A 269 6.78 7.15 -9.67
CA GLY A 269 7.41 6.67 -10.90
C GLY A 269 7.03 7.52 -12.12
N GLY A 270 6.60 8.77 -11.91
CA GLY A 270 6.33 9.72 -12.99
C GLY A 270 7.61 10.17 -13.69
N VAL A 271 7.51 10.43 -14.99
CA VAL A 271 8.64 11.01 -15.75
C VAL A 271 8.81 12.48 -15.37
N GLU A 272 9.94 12.80 -14.76
CA GLU A 272 10.26 14.17 -14.31
C GLU A 272 11.32 14.83 -15.19
N ARG A 273 12.00 14.07 -16.06
CA ARG A 273 13.00 14.56 -17.00
C ARG A 273 13.04 13.68 -18.25
N ILE A 274 13.13 14.36 -19.40
CA ILE A 274 13.14 13.69 -20.69
C ILE A 274 14.44 14.05 -21.42
N TYR A 275 15.23 13.06 -21.79
CA TYR A 275 16.42 13.18 -22.61
C TYR A 275 16.07 12.78 -24.04
N VAL A 276 16.21 13.73 -24.98
CA VAL A 276 15.89 13.52 -26.38
C VAL A 276 17.15 13.66 -27.21
N GLU A 277 17.44 12.72 -28.11
CA GLU A 277 18.54 12.88 -29.07
C GLU A 277 18.34 14.09 -29.94
N ALA A 278 19.43 14.84 -30.19
CA ALA A 278 19.40 16.11 -30.90
C ALA A 278 18.72 16.05 -32.29
N ALA A 279 18.87 14.90 -32.97
CA ALA A 279 18.28 14.69 -34.30
C ALA A 279 16.75 14.75 -34.35
N VAL A 280 16.07 14.50 -33.23
CA VAL A 280 14.60 14.44 -33.12
C VAL A 280 14.06 15.39 -32.06
N TYR A 281 14.91 16.25 -31.48
CA TYR A 281 14.54 17.10 -30.35
C TYR A 281 13.45 18.11 -30.73
N ASP A 282 13.63 18.84 -31.81
CA ASP A 282 12.69 19.89 -32.22
C ASP A 282 11.32 19.28 -32.57
N ASP A 283 11.31 18.19 -33.35
CA ASP A 283 10.09 17.47 -33.71
C ASP A 283 9.36 16.89 -32.46
N PHE A 284 10.13 16.41 -31.48
CA PHE A 284 9.57 15.91 -30.23
C PHE A 284 8.92 17.04 -29.42
N VAL A 285 9.59 18.17 -29.28
CA VAL A 285 9.07 19.32 -28.50
C VAL A 285 7.84 19.93 -29.16
N GLU A 286 7.80 20.01 -30.52
CA GLU A 286 6.64 20.54 -31.26
C GLU A 286 5.39 19.65 -31.08
N ARG A 287 5.58 18.32 -30.91
CA ARG A 287 4.48 17.37 -30.73
C ARG A 287 4.00 17.26 -29.29
N LEU A 288 4.86 17.56 -28.31
CA LEU A 288 4.56 17.46 -26.88
C LEU A 288 3.72 18.65 -26.39
#